data_6a99944dbed9fed019bab17b22ee7297
#
_entry.id   6a99944dbed9fed019bab17b22ee7297
#
_cell.length_a   1.000
_cell.length_b   1.000
_cell.length_c   1.000
_cell.angle_alpha   90.00
_cell.angle_beta   90.00
_cell.angle_gamma   90.00
#
_symmetry.space_group_name_H-M   'P 1'
#
loop_
_entity.id
_entity.type
_entity.pdbx_description
1 polymer ?
#
loop_
_entity_poly.entity_id
_entity_poly.type
_entity_poly.pdbx_seq_one_letter_code
_entity_poly.pdbx_strand_id
1 'polypeptide(L)'
;MTNFDRFLFAFTIASHITLVATSIALIVTVVIAEFLSIRRNDADYANLAKRLTKVFTISFGVGTASGIVMAIELVTLFPGFVTVGAQTGVMELFYFEVFAFFLETIFLVLYVYYADAFRGKWTHFIVGSLVAAGTLISAVLIVSVNAWMNSPNGLDASALEQGLQNGKIVVTGVTPWSPFMTPTTFAEVSHVLITTVFTGSMIIGGYFAYRLVKYKKPEEKAMLLKGLKLVWTVSLVMLVLAGITGSNGMATLLQNQQLKYAALDNNQNPGTNLPESFFGFTIPGLQAFLAKTETGITLLPGLSQFPQSSWPPLYVHTTFDLMILGAFIAAGYFLLYIIGFLLKRDPFSKSRLIMLQIPAAIGSYLVYQFGWVTDEVGRQPWIVYQVVTVAQAANQSTSLIIPGILIIAFYFVLVPTTFYFFIRVFNSSKPEEKLEGPQAPTITGSVNY
;
A
#
# COMPACT_ATOMS: atom_id res chain seq x y z
N MET A 1 5.93 -11.85 -26.60
CA MET A 1 4.97 -10.86 -26.04
C MET A 1 4.79 -11.05 -24.53
N THR A 2 4.41 -12.20 -24.03
CA THR A 2 4.10 -12.44 -22.60
C THR A 2 5.14 -11.87 -21.61
N ASN A 3 6.45 -11.94 -21.88
CA ASN A 3 7.47 -11.36 -21.00
C ASN A 3 7.49 -9.83 -21.03
N PHE A 4 7.20 -9.22 -22.18
CA PHE A 4 7.06 -7.77 -22.29
C PHE A 4 5.82 -7.28 -21.53
N ASP A 5 4.69 -7.97 -21.70
CA ASP A 5 3.43 -7.63 -21.03
C ASP A 5 3.57 -7.71 -19.49
N ARG A 6 4.25 -8.77 -19.01
CA ARG A 6 4.57 -8.94 -17.59
C ARG A 6 5.45 -7.81 -17.06
N PHE A 7 6.50 -7.46 -17.79
CA PHE A 7 7.40 -6.38 -17.40
C PHE A 7 6.68 -5.03 -17.38
N LEU A 8 5.92 -4.72 -18.44
CA LEU A 8 5.16 -3.49 -18.55
C LEU A 8 4.19 -3.33 -17.38
N PHE A 9 3.36 -4.34 -17.15
CA PHE A 9 2.36 -4.31 -16.08
C PHE A 9 3.01 -4.24 -14.69
N ALA A 10 4.09 -4.99 -14.45
CA ALA A 10 4.83 -4.92 -13.19
C ALA A 10 5.44 -3.52 -12.94
N PHE A 11 5.98 -2.89 -13.99
CA PHE A 11 6.51 -1.53 -13.91
C PHE A 11 5.42 -0.50 -13.62
N THR A 12 4.25 -0.65 -14.26
CA THR A 12 3.10 0.23 -14.04
C THR A 12 2.55 0.07 -12.63
N ILE A 13 2.37 -1.17 -12.15
CA ILE A 13 1.96 -1.43 -10.75
C ILE A 13 2.95 -0.81 -9.78
N ALA A 14 4.25 -1.07 -9.91
CA ALA A 14 5.28 -0.54 -9.02
C ALA A 14 5.25 1.00 -8.96
N SER A 15 5.02 1.64 -10.10
CA SER A 15 4.88 3.10 -10.21
C SER A 15 3.60 3.60 -9.54
N HIS A 16 2.46 2.95 -9.81
CA HIS A 16 1.15 3.30 -9.26
C HIS A 16 1.11 3.15 -7.75
N ILE A 17 1.53 2.01 -7.20
CA ILE A 17 1.52 1.77 -5.74
C ILE A 17 2.42 2.75 -4.97
N THR A 18 3.46 3.31 -5.61
CA THR A 18 4.29 4.38 -5.03
C THR A 18 3.46 5.64 -4.76
N LEU A 19 2.63 6.02 -5.73
CA LEU A 19 1.72 7.17 -5.61
C LEU A 19 0.61 6.89 -4.60
N VAL A 20 0.01 5.71 -4.67
CA VAL A 20 -1.09 5.28 -3.78
C VAL A 20 -0.63 5.19 -2.34
N ALA A 21 0.54 4.58 -2.06
CA ALA A 21 1.07 4.49 -0.69
C ALA A 21 1.28 5.88 -0.08
N THR A 22 1.81 6.82 -0.87
CA THR A 22 1.97 8.20 -0.43
C THR A 22 0.61 8.86 -0.20
N SER A 23 -0.37 8.65 -1.08
CA SER A 23 -1.72 9.22 -0.99
C SER A 23 -2.46 8.75 0.26
N ILE A 24 -2.50 7.45 0.51
CA ILE A 24 -3.17 6.85 1.68
C ILE A 24 -2.54 7.38 2.98
N ALA A 25 -1.21 7.41 3.06
CA ALA A 25 -0.54 7.94 4.26
C ALA A 25 -0.75 9.45 4.44
N LEU A 26 -0.86 10.22 3.35
CA LEU A 26 -1.18 11.65 3.40
C LEU A 26 -2.54 11.87 4.04
N ILE A 27 -3.61 11.22 3.57
CA ILE A 27 -4.95 11.43 4.11
C ILE A 27 -5.06 10.95 5.55
N VAL A 28 -4.45 9.82 5.90
CA VAL A 28 -4.38 9.33 7.30
C VAL A 28 -3.68 10.36 8.19
N THR A 29 -2.54 10.91 7.72
CA THR A 29 -1.80 11.94 8.47
C THR A 29 -2.59 13.24 8.60
N VAL A 30 -3.32 13.66 7.56
CA VAL A 30 -4.21 14.83 7.57
C VAL A 30 -5.28 14.68 8.63
N VAL A 31 -6.01 13.57 8.62
CA VAL A 31 -7.11 13.31 9.58
C VAL A 31 -6.59 13.31 11.03
N ILE A 32 -5.45 12.65 11.28
CA ILE A 32 -4.87 12.62 12.63
C ILE A 32 -4.37 14.03 13.04
N ALA A 33 -3.73 14.75 12.14
CA ALA A 33 -3.26 16.11 12.42
C ALA A 33 -4.44 17.06 12.68
N GLU A 34 -5.52 16.98 11.92
CA GLU A 34 -6.72 17.77 12.14
C GLU A 34 -7.39 17.43 13.47
N PHE A 35 -7.54 16.15 13.81
CA PHE A 35 -8.03 15.72 15.11
C PHE A 35 -7.21 16.32 16.27
N LEU A 36 -5.87 16.24 16.16
CA LEU A 36 -4.97 16.80 17.18
C LEU A 36 -5.06 18.34 17.24
N SER A 37 -5.26 19.00 16.11
CA SER A 37 -5.43 20.46 16.06
C SER A 37 -6.68 20.89 16.82
N ILE A 38 -7.80 20.20 16.63
CA ILE A 38 -9.06 20.47 17.31
C ILE A 38 -8.96 20.14 18.81
N ARG A 39 -8.46 18.94 19.13
CA ARG A 39 -8.41 18.43 20.51
C ARG A 39 -7.47 19.23 21.41
N ARG A 40 -6.35 19.70 20.85
CA ARG A 40 -5.30 20.43 21.60
C ARG A 40 -5.34 21.93 21.37
N ASN A 41 -6.23 22.42 20.50
CA ASN A 41 -6.28 23.79 20.01
C ASN A 41 -4.89 24.27 19.51
N ASP A 42 -4.24 23.47 18.66
CA ASP A 42 -2.86 23.63 18.25
C ASP A 42 -2.77 24.06 16.78
N ALA A 43 -2.28 25.29 16.57
CA ALA A 43 -2.17 25.89 15.24
C ALA A 43 -1.13 25.19 14.33
N ASP A 44 -0.08 24.58 14.89
CA ASP A 44 0.92 23.87 14.09
C ASP A 44 0.30 22.62 13.44
N TYR A 45 -0.53 21.86 14.18
CA TYR A 45 -1.25 20.73 13.61
C TYR A 45 -2.29 21.17 12.58
N ALA A 46 -2.97 22.30 12.79
CA ALA A 46 -3.90 22.86 11.80
C ALA A 46 -3.19 23.23 10.50
N ASN A 47 -2.06 23.94 10.59
CA ASN A 47 -1.23 24.28 9.44
C ASN A 47 -0.66 23.05 8.73
N LEU A 48 -0.26 22.04 9.49
CA LEU A 48 0.22 20.77 8.93
C LEU A 48 -0.88 20.09 8.13
N ALA A 49 -2.08 19.91 8.70
CA ALA A 49 -3.22 19.31 8.03
C ALA A 49 -3.56 20.06 6.74
N LYS A 50 -3.66 21.39 6.78
CA LYS A 50 -3.95 22.23 5.61
C LYS A 50 -2.93 22.08 4.47
N ARG A 51 -1.62 22.04 4.82
CA ARG A 51 -0.54 21.84 3.82
C ARG A 51 -0.57 20.45 3.22
N LEU A 52 -0.76 19.43 4.04
CA LEU A 52 -0.84 18.04 3.59
C LEU A 52 -2.10 17.77 2.77
N THR A 53 -3.24 18.40 3.09
CA THR A 53 -4.47 18.32 2.27
C THR A 53 -4.23 18.78 0.83
N LYS A 54 -3.50 19.88 0.63
CA LYS A 54 -3.17 20.35 -0.72
C LYS A 54 -2.30 19.35 -1.50
N VAL A 55 -1.35 18.72 -0.81
CA VAL A 55 -0.52 17.67 -1.42
C VAL A 55 -1.36 16.44 -1.73
N PHE A 56 -2.24 16.04 -0.79
CA PHE A 56 -3.18 14.92 -0.98
C PHE A 56 -4.09 15.13 -2.19
N THR A 57 -4.65 16.33 -2.37
CA THR A 57 -5.53 16.62 -3.51
C THR A 57 -4.82 16.37 -4.86
N ILE A 58 -3.54 16.76 -4.97
CA ILE A 58 -2.75 16.48 -6.17
C ILE A 58 -2.46 14.99 -6.27
N SER A 59 -2.06 14.36 -5.16
CA SER A 59 -1.76 12.93 -5.10
C SER A 59 -2.95 12.08 -5.53
N PHE A 60 -4.15 12.45 -5.06
CA PHE A 60 -5.40 11.82 -5.44
C PHE A 60 -5.66 11.90 -6.95
N GLY A 61 -5.58 13.11 -7.54
CA GLY A 61 -5.80 13.28 -8.99
C GLY A 61 -4.80 12.50 -9.85
N VAL A 62 -3.51 12.50 -9.47
CA VAL A 62 -2.47 11.74 -10.19
C VAL A 62 -2.64 10.24 -9.96
N GLY A 63 -2.95 9.82 -8.73
CA GLY A 63 -3.25 8.43 -8.38
C GLY A 63 -4.39 7.87 -9.22
N THR A 64 -5.48 8.65 -9.36
CA THR A 64 -6.62 8.32 -10.23
C THR A 64 -6.20 8.12 -11.68
N ALA A 65 -5.50 9.10 -12.24
CA ALA A 65 -5.07 9.03 -13.64
C ALA A 65 -4.18 7.79 -13.89
N SER A 66 -3.26 7.49 -12.97
CA SER A 66 -2.40 6.31 -13.07
C SER A 66 -3.18 5.00 -12.88
N GLY A 67 -4.20 4.98 -12.02
CA GLY A 67 -5.10 3.82 -11.85
C GLY A 67 -5.92 3.51 -13.10
N ILE A 68 -6.42 4.54 -13.79
CA ILE A 68 -7.10 4.37 -15.08
C ILE A 68 -6.17 3.76 -16.14
N VAL A 69 -4.92 4.23 -16.22
CA VAL A 69 -3.92 3.64 -17.13
C VAL A 69 -3.71 2.17 -16.80
N MET A 70 -3.56 1.82 -15.52
CA MET A 70 -3.38 0.43 -15.08
C MET A 70 -4.60 -0.44 -15.41
N ALA A 71 -5.83 0.08 -15.24
CA ALA A 71 -7.04 -0.65 -15.61
C ALA A 71 -7.12 -0.91 -17.12
N ILE A 72 -6.74 0.06 -17.96
CA ILE A 72 -6.65 -0.11 -19.43
C ILE A 72 -5.60 -1.16 -19.76
N GLU A 73 -4.43 -1.13 -19.13
CA GLU A 73 -3.40 -2.15 -19.32
C GLU A 73 -3.88 -3.54 -18.94
N LEU A 74 -4.55 -3.70 -17.80
CA LEU A 74 -5.08 -4.99 -17.37
C LEU A 74 -5.99 -5.60 -18.43
N VAL A 75 -6.92 -4.81 -18.99
CA VAL A 75 -7.87 -5.24 -20.02
C VAL A 75 -7.15 -5.57 -21.34
N THR A 76 -6.15 -4.77 -21.73
CA THR A 76 -5.47 -4.90 -23.01
C THR A 76 -4.36 -5.96 -23.00
N LEU A 77 -3.61 -6.05 -21.91
CA LEU A 77 -2.48 -6.99 -21.79
C LEU A 77 -2.95 -8.40 -21.38
N PHE A 78 -4.00 -8.49 -20.56
CA PHE A 78 -4.48 -9.76 -19.98
C PHE A 78 -5.99 -9.97 -20.20
N PRO A 79 -6.48 -10.02 -21.45
CA PRO A 79 -7.89 -10.23 -21.75
C PRO A 79 -8.45 -11.54 -21.21
N GLY A 80 -7.59 -12.58 -21.06
CA GLY A 80 -7.98 -13.84 -20.45
C GLY A 80 -8.34 -13.69 -18.97
N PHE A 81 -7.67 -12.83 -18.21
CA PHE A 81 -8.04 -12.50 -16.83
C PHE A 81 -9.43 -11.82 -16.77
N VAL A 82 -9.68 -10.86 -17.67
CA VAL A 82 -10.98 -10.17 -17.74
C VAL A 82 -12.09 -11.15 -18.06
N THR A 83 -11.85 -12.12 -18.97
CA THR A 83 -12.82 -13.18 -19.32
C THR A 83 -13.17 -14.02 -18.10
N VAL A 84 -12.17 -14.46 -17.32
CA VAL A 84 -12.41 -15.21 -16.08
C VAL A 84 -13.12 -14.34 -15.05
N GLY A 85 -12.66 -13.12 -14.85
CA GLY A 85 -13.25 -12.19 -13.90
C GLY A 85 -14.72 -11.89 -14.17
N ALA A 86 -15.09 -11.71 -15.43
CA ALA A 86 -16.47 -11.48 -15.83
C ALA A 86 -17.39 -12.70 -15.57
N GLN A 87 -16.81 -13.91 -15.55
CA GLN A 87 -17.58 -15.14 -15.31
C GLN A 87 -17.65 -15.54 -13.83
N THR A 88 -16.80 -14.95 -12.97
CA THR A 88 -16.63 -15.35 -11.55
C THR A 88 -17.21 -14.36 -10.57
N GLY A 89 -17.64 -13.19 -11.01
CA GLY A 89 -18.10 -12.11 -10.13
C GLY A 89 -16.97 -11.29 -9.51
N VAL A 90 -15.69 -11.51 -9.87
CA VAL A 90 -14.58 -10.69 -9.38
C VAL A 90 -14.62 -9.27 -9.95
N MET A 91 -15.25 -9.09 -11.11
CA MET A 91 -15.41 -7.74 -11.71
C MET A 91 -16.30 -6.82 -10.90
N GLU A 92 -17.21 -7.36 -10.06
CA GLU A 92 -18.03 -6.59 -9.13
C GLU A 92 -17.17 -5.83 -8.11
N LEU A 93 -16.04 -6.39 -7.71
CA LEU A 93 -15.07 -5.67 -6.84
C LEU A 93 -14.55 -4.39 -7.49
N PHE A 94 -14.24 -4.43 -8.79
CA PHE A 94 -13.86 -3.23 -9.54
C PHE A 94 -15.00 -2.22 -9.65
N TYR A 95 -16.26 -2.67 -9.84
CA TYR A 95 -17.41 -1.76 -9.87
C TYR A 95 -17.64 -1.10 -8.52
N PHE A 96 -17.51 -1.83 -7.41
CA PHE A 96 -17.60 -1.25 -6.06
C PHE A 96 -16.43 -0.33 -5.76
N GLU A 97 -15.24 -0.63 -6.27
CA GLU A 97 -14.06 0.23 -6.15
C GLU A 97 -14.29 1.57 -6.86
N VAL A 98 -14.80 1.56 -8.10
CA VAL A 98 -15.17 2.78 -8.83
C VAL A 98 -16.21 3.58 -8.06
N PHE A 99 -17.20 2.93 -7.44
CA PHE A 99 -18.21 3.60 -6.62
C PHE A 99 -17.61 4.22 -5.35
N ALA A 100 -16.75 3.49 -4.63
CA ALA A 100 -16.05 4.01 -3.45
C ALA A 100 -15.18 5.22 -3.80
N PHE A 101 -14.50 5.16 -4.92
CA PHE A 101 -13.69 6.24 -5.47
C PHE A 101 -14.53 7.48 -5.83
N PHE A 102 -15.73 7.28 -6.38
CA PHE A 102 -16.65 8.37 -6.68
C PHE A 102 -17.13 9.06 -5.39
N LEU A 103 -17.47 8.30 -4.35
CA LEU A 103 -17.82 8.83 -3.03
C LEU A 103 -16.64 9.61 -2.41
N GLU A 104 -15.43 9.06 -2.49
CA GLU A 104 -14.21 9.74 -2.03
C GLU A 104 -14.05 11.10 -2.72
N THR A 105 -14.24 11.16 -4.04
CA THR A 105 -14.16 12.39 -4.83
C THR A 105 -15.17 13.44 -4.33
N ILE A 106 -16.41 13.04 -4.09
CA ILE A 106 -17.46 13.94 -3.57
C ILE A 106 -17.04 14.51 -2.22
N PHE A 107 -16.64 13.65 -1.28
CA PHE A 107 -16.21 14.10 0.04
C PHE A 107 -14.94 14.93 -0.02
N LEU A 108 -14.00 14.65 -0.91
CA LEU A 108 -12.81 15.47 -1.11
C LEU A 108 -13.14 16.87 -1.62
N VAL A 109 -14.07 16.99 -2.58
CA VAL A 109 -14.55 18.29 -3.06
C VAL A 109 -15.20 19.08 -1.93
N LEU A 110 -16.06 18.44 -1.13
CA LEU A 110 -16.67 19.06 0.04
C LEU A 110 -15.60 19.51 1.05
N TYR A 111 -14.65 18.64 1.36
CA TYR A 111 -13.60 18.89 2.33
C TYR A 111 -12.69 20.06 1.96
N VAL A 112 -12.35 20.18 0.67
CA VAL A 112 -11.38 21.18 0.18
C VAL A 112 -12.05 22.51 -0.18
N TYR A 113 -13.15 22.47 -0.93
CA TYR A 113 -13.76 23.69 -1.51
C TYR A 113 -14.87 24.28 -0.67
N TYR A 114 -15.49 23.48 0.21
CA TYR A 114 -16.59 23.94 1.06
C TYR A 114 -16.20 24.02 2.53
N ALA A 115 -14.89 24.09 2.83
CA ALA A 115 -14.37 24.16 4.20
C ALA A 115 -15.00 25.28 5.04
N ASP A 116 -15.21 26.47 4.45
CA ASP A 116 -15.78 27.64 5.12
C ASP A 116 -17.32 27.55 5.31
N ALA A 117 -17.98 26.62 4.61
CA ALA A 117 -19.42 26.41 4.74
C ALA A 117 -19.80 25.54 5.97
N PHE A 118 -18.83 24.85 6.58
CA PHE A 118 -19.10 24.00 7.73
C PHE A 118 -19.31 24.82 9.00
N ARG A 119 -20.36 24.48 9.76
CA ARG A 119 -20.71 25.16 11.02
C ARG A 119 -19.71 24.97 12.17
N GLY A 120 -18.71 24.11 12.00
CA GLY A 120 -17.70 23.86 13.02
C GLY A 120 -16.58 22.95 12.57
N LYS A 121 -15.45 23.02 13.30
CA LYS A 121 -14.24 22.22 13.03
C LYS A 121 -14.50 20.70 13.04
N TRP A 122 -15.40 20.22 13.89
CA TRP A 122 -15.75 18.80 13.98
C TRP A 122 -16.50 18.30 12.75
N THR A 123 -17.36 19.11 12.14
CA THR A 123 -18.07 18.75 10.91
C THR A 123 -17.07 18.62 9.76
N HIS A 124 -16.13 19.55 9.64
CA HIS A 124 -15.05 19.48 8.66
C HIS A 124 -14.19 18.22 8.87
N PHE A 125 -13.79 17.92 10.10
CA PHE A 125 -13.06 16.69 10.46
C PHE A 125 -13.82 15.40 10.07
N ILE A 126 -15.15 15.36 10.29
CA ILE A 126 -15.96 14.20 9.89
C ILE A 126 -15.90 14.00 8.37
N VAL A 127 -16.02 15.07 7.59
CA VAL A 127 -15.93 14.99 6.12
C VAL A 127 -14.53 14.53 5.69
N GLY A 128 -13.46 15.04 6.30
CA GLY A 128 -12.10 14.55 6.06
C GLY A 128 -11.92 13.07 6.42
N SER A 129 -12.58 12.62 7.49
CA SER A 129 -12.60 11.21 7.89
C SER A 129 -13.35 10.33 6.88
N LEU A 130 -14.41 10.85 6.25
CA LEU A 130 -15.12 10.15 5.16
C LEU A 130 -14.26 10.05 3.89
N VAL A 131 -13.45 11.06 3.57
CA VAL A 131 -12.44 10.95 2.50
C VAL A 131 -11.48 9.81 2.81
N ALA A 132 -10.90 9.78 4.02
CA ALA A 132 -9.97 8.71 4.40
C ALA A 132 -10.64 7.32 4.38
N ALA A 133 -11.88 7.22 4.82
CA ALA A 133 -12.64 5.97 4.74
C ALA A 133 -12.86 5.52 3.30
N GLY A 134 -13.22 6.44 2.38
CA GLY A 134 -13.35 6.16 0.95
C GLY A 134 -12.06 5.62 0.35
N THR A 135 -10.93 6.30 0.60
CA THR A 135 -9.59 5.87 0.16
C THR A 135 -9.25 4.46 0.67
N LEU A 136 -9.52 4.17 1.94
CA LEU A 136 -9.23 2.86 2.52
C LEU A 136 -10.17 1.77 1.99
N ILE A 137 -11.46 2.05 1.79
CA ILE A 137 -12.42 1.10 1.21
C ILE A 137 -12.03 0.77 -0.24
N SER A 138 -11.66 1.78 -1.06
CA SER A 138 -11.14 1.55 -2.41
C SER A 138 -9.93 0.60 -2.39
N ALA A 139 -8.97 0.84 -1.50
CA ALA A 139 -7.81 -0.03 -1.35
C ALA A 139 -8.18 -1.45 -0.89
N VAL A 140 -9.15 -1.61 0.03
CA VAL A 140 -9.67 -2.93 0.44
C VAL A 140 -10.23 -3.68 -0.76
N LEU A 141 -11.05 -3.04 -1.58
CA LEU A 141 -11.71 -3.68 -2.72
C LEU A 141 -10.69 -4.15 -3.77
N ILE A 142 -9.72 -3.31 -4.12
CA ILE A 142 -8.71 -3.70 -5.13
C ILE A 142 -7.74 -4.79 -4.62
N VAL A 143 -7.35 -4.72 -3.34
CA VAL A 143 -6.52 -5.78 -2.74
C VAL A 143 -7.31 -7.09 -2.59
N SER A 144 -8.63 -7.04 -2.41
CA SER A 144 -9.48 -8.24 -2.42
C SER A 144 -9.50 -8.92 -3.80
N VAL A 145 -9.36 -8.17 -4.91
CA VAL A 145 -9.13 -8.78 -6.23
C VAL A 145 -7.83 -9.58 -6.24
N ASN A 146 -6.75 -9.00 -5.70
CA ASN A 146 -5.46 -9.71 -5.61
C ASN A 146 -5.56 -10.96 -4.73
N ALA A 147 -6.23 -10.86 -3.58
CA ALA A 147 -6.48 -11.99 -2.69
C ALA A 147 -7.27 -13.11 -3.39
N TRP A 148 -8.27 -12.76 -4.21
CA TRP A 148 -8.98 -13.73 -5.02
C TRP A 148 -8.06 -14.36 -6.08
N MET A 149 -7.18 -13.60 -6.71
CA MET A 149 -6.20 -14.14 -7.66
C MET A 149 -5.22 -15.10 -6.98
N ASN A 150 -4.90 -14.90 -5.71
CA ASN A 150 -4.03 -15.76 -4.90
C ASN A 150 -4.73 -17.02 -4.38
N SER A 151 -6.00 -16.92 -3.99
CA SER A 151 -6.80 -18.07 -3.52
C SER A 151 -8.22 -18.01 -4.09
N PRO A 152 -8.38 -18.32 -5.40
CA PRO A 152 -9.66 -18.24 -6.06
C PRO A 152 -10.65 -19.24 -5.45
N ASN A 153 -11.82 -18.74 -5.08
CA ASN A 153 -12.91 -19.56 -4.55
C ASN A 153 -14.20 -19.30 -5.32
N GLY A 154 -15.20 -20.14 -5.12
CA GLY A 154 -16.50 -20.02 -5.77
C GLY A 154 -16.49 -20.42 -7.24
N LEU A 155 -15.52 -21.23 -7.70
CA LEU A 155 -15.46 -21.77 -9.05
C LEU A 155 -15.47 -23.29 -9.02
N ASP A 156 -15.99 -23.88 -10.10
CA ASP A 156 -15.73 -25.28 -10.42
C ASP A 156 -14.42 -25.41 -11.19
N ALA A 157 -13.35 -25.80 -10.49
CA ALA A 157 -12.04 -25.97 -11.07
C ALA A 157 -11.98 -27.05 -12.15
N SER A 158 -12.80 -28.12 -12.02
CA SER A 158 -12.82 -29.21 -12.98
C SER A 158 -13.44 -28.80 -14.31
N ALA A 159 -14.50 -28.01 -14.29
CA ALA A 159 -15.13 -27.46 -15.49
C ALA A 159 -14.21 -26.47 -16.23
N LEU A 160 -13.44 -25.69 -15.47
CA LEU A 160 -12.46 -24.78 -16.04
C LEU A 160 -11.31 -25.53 -16.71
N GLU A 161 -10.79 -26.59 -16.08
CA GLU A 161 -9.72 -27.42 -16.66
C GLU A 161 -10.16 -28.06 -17.97
N GLN A 162 -11.40 -28.58 -18.06
CA GLN A 162 -11.96 -29.10 -19.30
C GLN A 162 -12.11 -28.01 -20.38
N GLY A 163 -12.51 -26.81 -20.00
CA GLY A 163 -12.56 -25.65 -20.90
C GLY A 163 -11.19 -25.30 -21.47
N LEU A 164 -10.15 -25.25 -20.65
CA LEU A 164 -8.78 -24.95 -21.03
C LEU A 164 -8.18 -26.00 -21.95
N GLN A 165 -8.50 -27.31 -21.74
CA GLN A 165 -8.09 -28.39 -22.65
C GLN A 165 -8.69 -28.21 -24.05
N ASN A 166 -9.85 -27.59 -24.18
CA ASN A 166 -10.51 -27.25 -25.42
C ASN A 166 -10.15 -25.86 -25.96
N GLY A 167 -9.14 -25.19 -25.41
CA GLY A 167 -8.70 -23.85 -25.81
C GLY A 167 -9.70 -22.73 -25.46
N LYS A 168 -10.64 -22.99 -24.53
CA LYS A 168 -11.66 -22.03 -24.11
C LYS A 168 -11.57 -21.80 -22.60
N ILE A 169 -11.63 -20.54 -22.19
CA ILE A 169 -11.76 -20.16 -20.78
C ILE A 169 -13.27 -20.16 -20.47
N VAL A 170 -13.78 -21.24 -19.89
CA VAL A 170 -15.18 -21.38 -19.48
C VAL A 170 -15.21 -21.66 -17.99
N VAL A 171 -15.86 -20.79 -17.23
CA VAL A 171 -16.06 -20.95 -15.79
C VAL A 171 -17.52 -21.29 -15.52
N THR A 172 -17.76 -22.36 -14.81
CA THR A 172 -19.10 -22.79 -14.39
C THR A 172 -19.16 -22.96 -12.87
N GLY A 173 -20.33 -23.14 -12.30
CA GLY A 173 -20.51 -23.38 -10.87
C GLY A 173 -20.12 -22.19 -9.98
N VAL A 174 -20.32 -20.98 -10.47
CA VAL A 174 -19.93 -19.76 -9.76
C VAL A 174 -20.87 -19.50 -8.57
N THR A 175 -20.29 -19.24 -7.40
CA THR A 175 -21.01 -18.74 -6.24
C THR A 175 -20.87 -17.21 -6.21
N PRO A 176 -21.93 -16.44 -6.46
CA PRO A 176 -21.89 -14.97 -6.38
C PRO A 176 -21.36 -14.52 -5.01
N TRP A 177 -20.62 -13.41 -4.98
CA TRP A 177 -20.03 -12.82 -3.77
C TRP A 177 -18.84 -13.57 -3.16
N SER A 178 -18.55 -14.82 -3.55
CA SER A 178 -17.38 -15.53 -3.04
C SER A 178 -16.05 -14.80 -3.28
N PRO A 179 -15.85 -14.01 -4.36
CA PRO A 179 -14.62 -13.24 -4.56
C PRO A 179 -14.38 -12.15 -3.52
N PHE A 180 -15.40 -11.69 -2.79
CA PHE A 180 -15.27 -10.66 -1.77
C PHE A 180 -14.57 -11.15 -0.50
N MET A 181 -14.67 -12.46 -0.22
CA MET A 181 -14.08 -13.04 0.98
C MET A 181 -13.48 -14.41 0.65
N THR A 182 -12.20 -14.41 0.30
CA THR A 182 -11.42 -15.62 0.05
C THR A 182 -10.64 -16.02 1.31
N PRO A 183 -10.06 -17.21 1.37
CA PRO A 183 -9.22 -17.62 2.49
C PRO A 183 -8.05 -16.68 2.78
N THR A 184 -7.52 -15.98 1.77
CA THR A 184 -6.37 -15.07 1.92
C THR A 184 -6.77 -13.59 2.10
N THR A 185 -8.04 -13.21 1.85
CA THR A 185 -8.48 -11.81 1.84
C THR A 185 -8.09 -11.05 3.10
N PHE A 186 -8.38 -11.59 4.28
CA PHE A 186 -8.08 -10.87 5.52
C PHE A 186 -6.58 -10.67 5.74
N ALA A 187 -5.77 -11.69 5.48
CA ALA A 187 -4.32 -11.64 5.65
C ALA A 187 -3.70 -10.63 4.67
N GLU A 188 -4.04 -10.72 3.40
CA GLU A 188 -3.48 -9.84 2.36
C GLU A 188 -3.93 -8.39 2.53
N VAL A 189 -5.23 -8.14 2.67
CA VAL A 189 -5.79 -6.79 2.82
C VAL A 189 -5.20 -6.10 4.04
N SER A 190 -5.18 -6.77 5.20
CA SER A 190 -4.64 -6.17 6.43
C SER A 190 -3.15 -5.87 6.29
N HIS A 191 -2.35 -6.80 5.76
CA HIS A 191 -0.92 -6.62 5.59
C HIS A 191 -0.60 -5.48 4.60
N VAL A 192 -1.26 -5.46 3.45
CA VAL A 192 -1.07 -4.42 2.42
C VAL A 192 -1.44 -3.04 2.95
N LEU A 193 -2.60 -2.87 3.59
CA LEU A 193 -3.00 -1.56 4.13
C LEU A 193 -2.03 -1.05 5.18
N ILE A 194 -1.61 -1.91 6.10
CA ILE A 194 -0.68 -1.57 7.18
C ILE A 194 0.68 -1.17 6.62
N THR A 195 1.24 -1.97 5.70
CA THR A 195 2.55 -1.69 5.09
C THR A 195 2.50 -0.47 4.16
N THR A 196 1.37 -0.21 3.52
CA THR A 196 1.11 1.00 2.73
C THR A 196 1.16 2.27 3.60
N VAL A 197 0.43 2.28 4.72
CA VAL A 197 0.46 3.41 5.68
C VAL A 197 1.85 3.56 6.30
N PHE A 198 2.52 2.46 6.64
CA PHE A 198 3.90 2.46 7.12
C PHE A 198 4.83 3.17 6.15
N THR A 199 4.88 2.69 4.91
CA THR A 199 5.80 3.18 3.88
C THR A 199 5.54 4.65 3.53
N GLY A 200 4.28 5.02 3.29
CA GLY A 200 3.92 6.40 2.99
C GLY A 200 4.22 7.36 4.15
N SER A 201 3.99 6.94 5.41
CA SER A 201 4.36 7.72 6.59
C SER A 201 5.88 7.89 6.72
N MET A 202 6.66 6.86 6.41
CA MET A 202 8.14 6.95 6.36
C MET A 202 8.61 7.94 5.29
N ILE A 203 7.99 7.95 4.10
CA ILE A 203 8.30 8.89 3.02
C ILE A 203 8.01 10.33 3.45
N ILE A 204 6.83 10.59 4.05
CA ILE A 204 6.47 11.91 4.58
C ILE A 204 7.45 12.34 5.67
N GLY A 205 7.82 11.43 6.57
CA GLY A 205 8.81 11.66 7.62
C GLY A 205 10.20 12.00 7.06
N GLY A 206 10.63 11.30 6.01
CA GLY A 206 11.88 11.59 5.29
C GLY A 206 11.91 13.01 4.72
N TYR A 207 10.79 13.45 4.15
CA TYR A 207 10.65 14.83 3.68
C TYR A 207 10.72 15.86 4.82
N PHE A 208 10.03 15.62 5.94
CA PHE A 208 10.09 16.52 7.10
C PHE A 208 11.50 16.57 7.69
N ALA A 209 12.19 15.44 7.79
CA ALA A 209 13.57 15.36 8.27
C ALA A 209 14.51 16.16 7.36
N TYR A 210 14.38 16.00 6.05
CA TYR A 210 15.16 16.76 5.07
C TYR A 210 14.95 18.28 5.24
N ARG A 211 13.69 18.71 5.40
CA ARG A 211 13.36 20.12 5.61
C ARG A 211 13.95 20.68 6.90
N LEU A 212 13.83 19.95 8.00
CA LEU A 212 14.35 20.35 9.32
C LEU A 212 15.86 20.52 9.32
N VAL A 213 16.58 19.66 8.61
CA VAL A 213 18.05 19.70 8.62
C VAL A 213 18.62 20.67 7.60
N LYS A 214 18.06 20.73 6.38
CA LYS A 214 18.62 21.53 5.29
C LYS A 214 18.17 22.98 5.33
N TYR A 215 16.88 23.26 5.49
CA TYR A 215 16.37 24.62 5.31
C TYR A 215 16.32 25.43 6.61
N LYS A 216 16.25 24.79 7.77
CA LYS A 216 16.35 25.39 9.12
C LYS A 216 15.51 26.67 9.31
N LYS A 217 14.31 26.72 8.70
CA LYS A 217 13.39 27.84 8.85
C LYS A 217 12.78 27.84 10.25
N PRO A 218 13.06 28.85 11.11
CA PRO A 218 12.58 28.85 12.50
C PRO A 218 11.07 28.81 12.61
N GLU A 219 10.36 29.51 11.72
CA GLU A 219 8.89 29.61 11.69
C GLU A 219 8.17 28.30 11.37
N GLU A 220 8.83 27.38 10.66
CA GLU A 220 8.26 26.08 10.30
C GLU A 220 8.70 24.94 11.23
N LYS A 221 9.73 25.19 12.05
CA LYS A 221 10.39 24.15 12.84
C LYS A 221 9.43 23.41 13.76
N ALA A 222 8.58 24.12 14.48
CA ALA A 222 7.63 23.52 15.43
C ALA A 222 6.64 22.60 14.71
N MET A 223 6.02 23.08 13.62
CA MET A 223 5.10 22.32 12.79
C MET A 223 5.75 21.06 12.21
N LEU A 224 6.96 21.19 11.61
CA LEU A 224 7.68 20.07 11.00
C LEU A 224 8.10 19.02 12.04
N LEU A 225 8.54 19.44 13.24
CA LEU A 225 8.87 18.51 14.33
C LEU A 225 7.64 17.77 14.84
N LYS A 226 6.49 18.45 14.99
CA LYS A 226 5.22 17.81 15.35
C LYS A 226 4.80 16.82 14.26
N GLY A 227 4.89 17.22 12.99
CA GLY A 227 4.62 16.34 11.85
C GLY A 227 5.53 15.12 11.82
N LEU A 228 6.85 15.31 11.99
CA LEU A 228 7.81 14.21 12.04
C LEU A 228 7.51 13.23 13.19
N LYS A 229 7.24 13.74 14.40
CA LYS A 229 6.87 12.90 15.55
C LYS A 229 5.55 12.15 15.31
N LEU A 230 4.60 12.79 14.66
CA LEU A 230 3.31 12.17 14.31
C LEU A 230 3.52 10.98 13.36
N VAL A 231 4.15 11.20 12.21
CA VAL A 231 4.35 10.13 11.22
C VAL A 231 5.30 9.04 11.73
N TRP A 232 6.28 9.39 12.56
CA TRP A 232 7.14 8.43 13.25
C TRP A 232 6.33 7.51 14.17
N THR A 233 5.41 8.08 14.95
CA THR A 233 4.54 7.30 15.85
C THR A 233 3.59 6.40 15.06
N VAL A 234 2.99 6.91 13.99
CA VAL A 234 2.16 6.11 13.08
C VAL A 234 2.97 4.97 12.49
N SER A 235 4.18 5.26 11.97
CA SER A 235 5.04 4.23 11.40
C SER A 235 5.47 3.16 12.42
N LEU A 236 5.76 3.53 13.67
CA LEU A 236 6.08 2.54 14.72
C LEU A 236 4.90 1.59 14.97
N VAL A 237 3.69 2.13 15.11
CA VAL A 237 2.48 1.30 15.29
C VAL A 237 2.27 0.39 14.08
N MET A 238 2.39 0.94 12.86
CA MET A 238 2.23 0.17 11.63
C MET A 238 3.31 -0.91 11.47
N LEU A 239 4.56 -0.68 11.90
CA LEU A 239 5.62 -1.69 11.87
C LEU A 239 5.28 -2.90 12.77
N VAL A 240 4.80 -2.64 13.98
CA VAL A 240 4.38 -3.72 14.89
C VAL A 240 3.23 -4.53 14.28
N LEU A 241 2.23 -3.83 13.75
CA LEU A 241 1.11 -4.48 13.08
C LEU A 241 1.54 -5.24 11.81
N ALA A 242 2.51 -4.70 11.05
CA ALA A 242 3.07 -5.38 9.87
C ALA A 242 3.76 -6.71 10.23
N GLY A 243 4.44 -6.77 11.36
CA GLY A 243 4.99 -8.04 11.87
C GLY A 243 3.89 -9.06 12.16
N ILE A 244 2.82 -8.65 12.85
CA ILE A 244 1.68 -9.52 13.18
C ILE A 244 0.96 -10.00 11.93
N THR A 245 0.65 -9.09 11.00
CA THR A 245 -0.06 -9.44 9.76
C THR A 245 0.81 -10.21 8.77
N GLY A 246 2.13 -9.97 8.77
CA GLY A 246 3.08 -10.74 7.98
C GLY A 246 3.18 -12.20 8.44
N SER A 247 3.23 -12.44 9.76
CA SER A 247 3.17 -13.77 10.35
C SER A 247 1.87 -14.50 9.96
N ASN A 248 0.72 -13.82 10.09
CA ASN A 248 -0.57 -14.35 9.64
C ASN A 248 -0.59 -14.61 8.13
N GLY A 249 0.08 -13.78 7.33
CA GLY A 249 0.25 -13.99 5.88
C GLY A 249 0.99 -15.29 5.58
N MET A 250 2.12 -15.58 6.24
CA MET A 250 2.87 -16.82 6.07
C MET A 250 2.05 -18.05 6.48
N ALA A 251 1.32 -17.97 7.60
CA ALA A 251 0.40 -19.03 8.02
C ALA A 251 -0.68 -19.30 6.97
N THR A 252 -1.24 -18.25 6.38
CA THR A 252 -2.26 -18.34 5.33
C THR A 252 -1.69 -18.92 4.03
N LEU A 253 -0.45 -18.55 3.65
CA LEU A 253 0.25 -19.13 2.50
C LEU A 253 0.48 -20.64 2.69
N LEU A 254 0.92 -21.05 3.86
CA LEU A 254 1.14 -22.47 4.17
C LEU A 254 -0.15 -23.30 4.01
N GLN A 255 -1.31 -22.72 4.36
CA GLN A 255 -2.60 -23.38 4.26
C GLN A 255 -3.18 -23.39 2.83
N ASN A 256 -2.97 -22.31 2.03
CA ASN A 256 -3.68 -22.11 0.79
C ASN A 256 -2.78 -22.08 -0.47
N GLN A 257 -1.49 -21.78 -0.33
CA GLN A 257 -0.54 -21.64 -1.44
C GLN A 257 0.80 -22.33 -1.10
N GLN A 258 0.75 -23.64 -0.87
CA GLN A 258 1.91 -24.43 -0.40
C GLN A 258 3.12 -24.32 -1.32
N LEU A 259 2.93 -24.24 -2.64
CA LEU A 259 4.03 -24.06 -3.59
C LEU A 259 4.72 -22.69 -3.41
N LYS A 260 3.93 -21.61 -3.27
CA LYS A 260 4.46 -20.27 -3.01
C LYS A 260 5.21 -20.26 -1.67
N TYR A 261 4.64 -20.85 -0.62
CA TYR A 261 5.30 -21.00 0.68
C TYR A 261 6.66 -21.69 0.55
N ALA A 262 6.70 -22.87 -0.11
CA ALA A 262 7.96 -23.61 -0.31
C ALA A 262 8.99 -22.81 -1.13
N ALA A 263 8.55 -21.98 -2.09
CA ALA A 263 9.43 -21.17 -2.90
C ALA A 263 9.99 -19.94 -2.15
N LEU A 264 9.21 -19.33 -1.28
CA LEU A 264 9.65 -18.20 -0.44
C LEU A 264 10.76 -18.63 0.52
N ASP A 265 10.63 -19.81 1.14
CA ASP A 265 11.61 -20.36 2.08
C ASP A 265 12.67 -21.23 1.39
N ASN A 266 12.61 -21.37 0.05
CA ASN A 266 13.53 -22.20 -0.75
C ASN A 266 13.59 -23.67 -0.28
N ASN A 267 12.47 -24.19 0.21
CA ASN A 267 12.37 -25.60 0.65
C ASN A 267 12.40 -26.54 -0.56
N GLN A 268 13.50 -27.23 -0.79
CA GLN A 268 13.62 -28.19 -1.90
C GLN A 268 12.77 -29.44 -1.67
N ASN A 269 12.80 -29.99 -0.46
CA ASN A 269 12.08 -31.21 -0.07
C ASN A 269 11.13 -30.93 1.11
N PRO A 270 10.01 -31.66 1.21
CA PRO A 270 9.15 -31.56 2.38
C PRO A 270 9.85 -32.07 3.63
N GLY A 271 9.50 -31.51 4.80
CA GLY A 271 10.13 -31.93 6.05
C GLY A 271 9.40 -31.45 7.29
N THR A 272 9.67 -32.12 8.42
CA THR A 272 9.06 -31.79 9.73
C THR A 272 9.95 -30.94 10.63
N ASN A 273 11.19 -30.69 10.23
CA ASN A 273 12.17 -29.91 10.99
C ASN A 273 12.96 -29.00 10.05
N LEU A 274 12.25 -28.31 9.12
CA LEU A 274 12.91 -27.41 8.17
C LEU A 274 13.46 -26.18 8.90
N PRO A 275 14.68 -25.75 8.52
CA PRO A 275 15.28 -24.54 9.06
C PRO A 275 14.64 -23.31 8.42
N GLU A 276 14.64 -22.22 9.12
CA GLU A 276 14.47 -20.90 8.51
C GLU A 276 15.76 -20.51 7.79
N SER A 277 15.66 -20.14 6.53
CA SER A 277 16.81 -19.77 5.71
C SER A 277 16.75 -18.29 5.34
N PHE A 278 17.84 -17.58 5.58
CA PHE A 278 17.91 -16.15 5.40
C PHE A 278 19.29 -15.74 4.87
N PHE A 279 19.40 -15.32 3.61
CA PHE A 279 20.67 -14.98 2.93
C PHE A 279 21.79 -16.03 3.17
N GLY A 280 21.44 -17.30 3.14
CA GLY A 280 22.37 -18.40 3.39
C GLY A 280 22.67 -18.68 4.86
N PHE A 281 22.18 -17.89 5.80
CA PHE A 281 22.15 -18.26 7.22
C PHE A 281 20.93 -19.12 7.48
N THR A 282 21.11 -20.19 8.24
CA THR A 282 20.03 -21.10 8.58
C THR A 282 19.87 -21.18 10.09
N ILE A 283 18.62 -21.10 10.55
CA ILE A 283 18.25 -21.33 11.95
C ILE A 283 17.53 -22.67 12.01
N PRO A 284 18.18 -23.74 12.53
CA PRO A 284 17.60 -25.07 12.52
C PRO A 284 16.24 -25.12 13.20
N GLY A 285 15.23 -25.71 12.54
CA GLY A 285 13.91 -25.96 13.08
C GLY A 285 13.02 -24.73 13.31
N LEU A 286 13.51 -23.51 13.06
CA LEU A 286 12.74 -22.29 13.33
C LEU A 286 11.49 -22.22 12.45
N GLN A 287 11.61 -22.49 11.14
CA GLN A 287 10.46 -22.49 10.23
C GLN A 287 9.38 -23.49 10.69
N ALA A 288 9.80 -24.73 11.02
CA ALA A 288 8.89 -25.76 11.51
C ALA A 288 8.23 -25.38 12.85
N PHE A 289 8.97 -24.72 13.74
CA PHE A 289 8.44 -24.23 15.00
C PHE A 289 7.37 -23.12 14.78
N LEU A 290 7.65 -22.14 13.94
CA LEU A 290 6.71 -21.07 13.63
C LEU A 290 5.44 -21.62 12.97
N ALA A 291 5.58 -22.43 11.93
CA ALA A 291 4.46 -23.05 11.24
C ALA A 291 3.57 -23.87 12.17
N LYS A 292 4.17 -24.72 13.02
CA LYS A 292 3.44 -25.53 14.01
C LYS A 292 2.69 -24.64 15.02
N THR A 293 3.31 -23.56 15.48
CA THR A 293 2.73 -22.67 16.47
C THR A 293 1.52 -21.91 15.92
N GLU A 294 1.61 -21.48 14.66
CA GLU A 294 0.60 -20.64 14.03
C GLU A 294 -0.53 -21.45 13.39
N THR A 295 -0.25 -22.60 12.80
CA THR A 295 -1.20 -23.38 11.98
C THR A 295 -1.47 -24.79 12.50
N GLY A 296 -0.64 -25.32 13.39
CA GLY A 296 -0.65 -26.72 13.81
C GLY A 296 -0.03 -27.66 12.77
N ILE A 297 0.38 -27.17 11.59
CA ILE A 297 0.97 -27.98 10.52
C ILE A 297 2.41 -28.33 10.90
N THR A 298 2.74 -29.63 10.82
CA THR A 298 4.07 -30.14 11.19
C THR A 298 4.89 -30.60 10.00
N LEU A 299 4.24 -31.03 8.91
CA LEU A 299 4.92 -31.39 7.67
C LEU A 299 4.86 -30.22 6.71
N LEU A 300 5.98 -29.54 6.51
CA LEU A 300 6.09 -28.39 5.62
C LEU A 300 6.31 -28.84 4.18
N PRO A 301 5.74 -28.11 3.19
CA PRO A 301 5.88 -28.46 1.79
C PRO A 301 7.29 -28.17 1.26
N GLY A 302 7.67 -28.92 0.22
CA GLY A 302 8.88 -28.71 -0.56
C GLY A 302 8.58 -28.61 -2.06
N LEU A 303 9.42 -27.91 -2.80
CA LEU A 303 9.29 -27.70 -4.25
C LEU A 303 9.23 -29.03 -5.02
N SER A 304 9.93 -30.06 -4.56
CA SER A 304 9.94 -31.38 -5.20
C SER A 304 8.57 -32.08 -5.26
N GLN A 305 7.58 -31.61 -4.49
CA GLN A 305 6.20 -32.12 -4.52
C GLN A 305 5.39 -31.56 -5.71
N PHE A 306 5.90 -30.56 -6.41
CA PHE A 306 5.22 -29.85 -7.48
C PHE A 306 5.99 -29.96 -8.80
N PRO A 307 5.29 -30.03 -9.95
CA PRO A 307 5.95 -29.99 -11.26
C PRO A 307 6.88 -28.78 -11.40
N GLN A 308 8.08 -28.96 -11.90
CA GLN A 308 9.05 -27.87 -12.06
C GLN A 308 8.53 -26.74 -12.97
N SER A 309 7.65 -27.05 -13.94
CA SER A 309 7.00 -26.06 -14.80
C SER A 309 6.05 -25.12 -14.05
N SER A 310 5.65 -25.48 -12.83
CA SER A 310 4.79 -24.71 -11.97
C SER A 310 5.56 -23.84 -10.95
N TRP A 311 6.86 -24.00 -10.87
CA TRP A 311 7.65 -23.29 -9.88
C TRP A 311 7.69 -21.79 -10.21
N PRO A 312 7.51 -20.91 -9.22
CA PRO A 312 7.80 -19.50 -9.41
C PRO A 312 9.28 -19.28 -9.66
N PRO A 313 9.68 -18.15 -10.26
CA PRO A 313 11.09 -17.82 -10.41
C PRO A 313 11.81 -17.82 -9.06
N LEU A 314 12.95 -18.52 -8.96
CA LEU A 314 13.65 -18.74 -7.68
C LEU A 314 14.14 -17.46 -6.99
N TYR A 315 14.26 -16.34 -7.72
CA TYR A 315 14.61 -15.06 -7.10
C TYR A 315 13.52 -14.53 -6.15
N VAL A 316 12.34 -15.14 -6.13
CA VAL A 316 11.28 -14.77 -5.17
C VAL A 316 11.72 -14.97 -3.72
N HIS A 317 12.54 -16.00 -3.45
CA HIS A 317 13.19 -16.16 -2.14
C HIS A 317 14.06 -14.95 -1.78
N THR A 318 14.89 -14.48 -2.71
CA THR A 318 15.73 -13.30 -2.47
C THR A 318 14.92 -12.03 -2.20
N THR A 319 13.80 -11.83 -2.91
CA THR A 319 12.93 -10.65 -2.65
C THR A 319 12.23 -10.76 -1.31
N PHE A 320 11.84 -11.95 -0.91
CA PHE A 320 11.30 -12.23 0.43
C PHE A 320 12.34 -11.93 1.52
N ASP A 321 13.56 -12.45 1.39
CA ASP A 321 14.66 -12.18 2.29
C ASP A 321 14.95 -10.68 2.44
N LEU A 322 14.98 -9.94 1.32
CA LEU A 322 15.20 -8.50 1.32
C LEU A 322 14.07 -7.74 2.04
N MET A 323 12.83 -8.21 1.89
CA MET A 323 11.67 -7.66 2.61
C MET A 323 11.83 -7.88 4.12
N ILE A 324 12.15 -9.08 4.56
CA ILE A 324 12.33 -9.43 5.97
C ILE A 324 13.53 -8.68 6.57
N LEU A 325 14.67 -8.61 5.87
CA LEU A 325 15.84 -7.84 6.29
C LEU A 325 15.49 -6.38 6.51
N GLY A 326 14.77 -5.80 5.57
CA GLY A 326 14.34 -4.42 5.68
C GLY A 326 13.41 -4.17 6.86
N ALA A 327 12.52 -5.10 7.19
CA ALA A 327 11.68 -5.04 8.39
C ALA A 327 12.53 -5.07 9.68
N PHE A 328 13.56 -5.91 9.75
CA PHE A 328 14.50 -5.91 10.89
C PHE A 328 15.32 -4.62 10.99
N ILE A 329 15.79 -4.07 9.87
CA ILE A 329 16.49 -2.78 9.84
C ILE A 329 15.55 -1.67 10.33
N ALA A 330 14.29 -1.66 9.90
CA ALA A 330 13.28 -0.72 10.39
C ALA A 330 13.05 -0.88 11.90
N ALA A 331 12.93 -2.12 12.39
CA ALA A 331 12.82 -2.38 13.83
C ALA A 331 14.02 -1.84 14.61
N GLY A 332 15.24 -2.05 14.13
CA GLY A 332 16.47 -1.48 14.70
C GLY A 332 16.47 0.06 14.72
N TYR A 333 15.98 0.68 13.64
CA TYR A 333 15.81 2.13 13.58
C TYR A 333 14.84 2.63 14.66
N PHE A 334 13.67 2.05 14.83
CA PHE A 334 12.72 2.44 15.86
C PHE A 334 13.24 2.14 17.27
N LEU A 335 13.91 1.00 17.47
CA LEU A 335 14.51 0.64 18.74
C LEU A 335 15.55 1.69 19.19
N LEU A 336 16.36 2.21 18.27
CA LEU A 336 17.33 3.30 18.56
C LEU A 336 16.62 4.52 19.16
N TYR A 337 15.45 4.91 18.61
CA TYR A 337 14.68 6.04 19.15
C TYR A 337 14.04 5.71 20.49
N ILE A 338 13.49 4.51 20.65
CA ILE A 338 12.90 4.03 21.90
C ILE A 338 13.96 4.04 23.02
N ILE A 339 15.16 3.53 22.75
CA ILE A 339 16.29 3.58 23.71
C ILE A 339 16.63 5.03 24.07
N GLY A 340 16.64 5.95 23.09
CA GLY A 340 16.82 7.37 23.35
C GLY A 340 15.82 7.92 24.36
N PHE A 341 14.54 7.62 24.19
CA PHE A 341 13.49 8.03 25.12
C PHE A 341 13.62 7.40 26.50
N LEU A 342 13.93 6.10 26.57
CA LEU A 342 14.16 5.39 27.84
C LEU A 342 15.33 6.00 28.62
N LEU A 343 16.35 6.47 27.92
CA LEU A 343 17.50 7.19 28.50
C LEU A 343 17.20 8.67 28.78
N LYS A 344 15.92 9.09 28.71
CA LYS A 344 15.45 10.49 28.88
C LYS A 344 16.15 11.50 27.95
N ARG A 345 16.55 11.05 26.75
CA ARG A 345 17.11 11.89 25.69
C ARG A 345 16.08 11.97 24.56
N ASP A 346 15.69 13.20 24.15
CA ASP A 346 14.80 13.35 22.98
C ASP A 346 15.60 13.12 21.69
N PRO A 347 15.37 12.01 20.97
CA PRO A 347 16.06 11.72 19.72
C PRO A 347 15.83 12.80 18.66
N PHE A 348 14.65 13.43 18.67
CA PHE A 348 14.29 14.50 17.72
C PHE A 348 14.99 15.83 18.00
N SER A 349 15.72 15.94 19.09
CA SER A 349 16.61 17.09 19.38
C SER A 349 17.94 17.01 18.64
N LYS A 350 18.32 15.83 18.13
CA LYS A 350 19.62 15.57 17.50
C LYS A 350 19.49 15.52 15.98
N SER A 351 20.08 16.50 15.27
CA SER A 351 20.03 16.55 13.80
C SER A 351 20.52 15.28 13.12
N ARG A 352 21.53 14.58 13.67
CA ARG A 352 22.03 13.31 13.13
C ARG A 352 20.98 12.21 13.17
N LEU A 353 20.20 12.11 14.26
CA LEU A 353 19.12 11.13 14.38
C LEU A 353 17.96 11.49 13.44
N ILE A 354 17.60 12.77 13.37
CA ILE A 354 16.59 13.22 12.39
C ILE A 354 17.01 12.86 10.96
N MET A 355 18.29 13.00 10.61
CA MET A 355 18.80 12.63 9.28
C MET A 355 18.65 11.14 8.97
N LEU A 356 18.68 10.24 9.97
CA LEU A 356 18.46 8.81 9.75
C LEU A 356 17.07 8.48 9.19
N GLN A 357 16.09 9.36 9.37
CA GLN A 357 14.77 9.20 8.76
C GLN A 357 14.81 9.18 7.22
N ILE A 358 15.79 9.87 6.61
CA ILE A 358 15.89 9.94 5.14
C ILE A 358 16.26 8.58 4.53
N PRO A 359 17.39 7.94 4.91
CA PRO A 359 17.69 6.60 4.41
C PRO A 359 16.66 5.56 4.88
N ALA A 360 16.05 5.71 6.07
CA ALA A 360 14.98 4.84 6.53
C ALA A 360 13.73 4.94 5.64
N ALA A 361 13.39 6.14 5.14
CA ALA A 361 12.29 6.33 4.19
C ALA A 361 12.58 5.65 2.84
N ILE A 362 13.79 5.77 2.33
CA ILE A 362 14.21 5.09 1.09
C ILE A 362 14.18 3.57 1.29
N GLY A 363 14.71 3.08 2.41
CA GLY A 363 14.71 1.67 2.75
C GLY A 363 13.29 1.11 2.85
N SER A 364 12.36 1.79 3.53
CA SER A 364 10.97 1.35 3.65
C SER A 364 10.26 1.27 2.30
N TYR A 365 10.55 2.20 1.39
CA TYR A 365 10.04 2.14 0.02
C TYR A 365 10.55 0.91 -0.74
N LEU A 366 11.85 0.62 -0.66
CA LEU A 366 12.42 -0.57 -1.32
C LEU A 366 11.84 -1.86 -0.76
N VAL A 367 11.69 -1.96 0.56
CA VAL A 367 11.08 -3.10 1.24
C VAL A 367 9.64 -3.33 0.78
N TYR A 368 8.88 -2.26 0.63
CA TYR A 368 7.51 -2.31 0.13
C TYR A 368 7.45 -2.84 -1.31
N GLN A 369 8.37 -2.40 -2.19
CA GLN A 369 8.46 -2.92 -3.54
C GLN A 369 8.87 -4.41 -3.56
N PHE A 370 9.81 -4.83 -2.72
CA PHE A 370 10.18 -6.24 -2.59
C PHE A 370 9.00 -7.09 -2.11
N GLY A 371 8.17 -6.58 -1.18
CA GLY A 371 6.96 -7.25 -0.75
C GLY A 371 5.98 -7.51 -1.91
N TRP A 372 5.73 -6.51 -2.74
CA TRP A 372 4.88 -6.65 -3.92
C TRP A 372 5.48 -7.61 -4.96
N VAL A 373 6.78 -7.54 -5.21
CA VAL A 373 7.44 -8.51 -6.11
C VAL A 373 7.31 -9.93 -5.54
N THR A 374 7.48 -10.11 -4.24
CA THR A 374 7.32 -11.41 -3.57
C THR A 374 5.90 -11.94 -3.73
N ASP A 375 4.89 -11.11 -3.59
CA ASP A 375 3.50 -11.52 -3.75
C ASP A 375 3.16 -11.89 -5.20
N GLU A 376 3.40 -10.98 -6.14
CA GLU A 376 3.00 -11.14 -7.54
C GLU A 376 3.84 -12.19 -8.29
N VAL A 377 5.14 -12.24 -8.03
CA VAL A 377 6.03 -13.23 -8.68
C VAL A 377 5.91 -14.59 -8.01
N GLY A 378 5.64 -14.63 -6.71
CA GLY A 378 5.43 -15.87 -5.97
C GLY A 378 4.22 -16.68 -6.45
N ARG A 379 3.27 -16.06 -7.13
CA ARG A 379 2.12 -16.71 -7.74
C ARG A 379 2.41 -17.27 -9.14
N GLN A 380 3.50 -16.86 -9.80
CA GLN A 380 3.82 -17.34 -11.16
C GLN A 380 3.99 -18.87 -11.20
N PRO A 381 3.61 -19.55 -12.31
CA PRO A 381 3.25 -18.97 -13.63
C PRO A 381 1.79 -18.52 -13.76
N TRP A 382 0.99 -18.57 -12.72
CA TRP A 382 -0.44 -18.22 -12.79
C TRP A 382 -0.70 -16.72 -12.62
N ILE A 383 -1.68 -16.20 -13.36
CA ILE A 383 -2.32 -14.93 -13.09
C ILE A 383 -3.46 -15.11 -12.07
N VAL A 384 -4.20 -16.21 -12.15
CA VAL A 384 -5.13 -16.69 -11.12
C VAL A 384 -4.64 -18.06 -10.67
N TYR A 385 -4.28 -18.19 -9.43
CA TYR A 385 -3.55 -19.33 -8.88
C TYR A 385 -4.23 -20.66 -9.20
N GLN A 386 -3.49 -21.58 -9.84
CA GLN A 386 -3.92 -22.91 -10.29
C GLN A 386 -5.16 -22.91 -11.23
N VAL A 387 -5.55 -21.75 -11.76
CA VAL A 387 -6.74 -21.58 -12.63
C VAL A 387 -6.31 -21.19 -14.03
N VAL A 388 -5.63 -20.06 -14.20
CA VAL A 388 -5.19 -19.53 -15.49
C VAL A 388 -3.75 -19.04 -15.38
N THR A 389 -2.91 -19.48 -16.31
CA THR A 389 -1.53 -18.98 -16.38
C THR A 389 -1.47 -17.62 -17.04
N VAL A 390 -0.40 -16.87 -16.76
CA VAL A 390 -0.13 -15.59 -17.42
C VAL A 390 -0.06 -15.75 -18.94
N ALA A 391 0.53 -16.84 -19.43
CA ALA A 391 0.62 -17.11 -20.86
C ALA A 391 -0.73 -17.32 -21.55
N GLN A 392 -1.69 -17.96 -20.84
CA GLN A 392 -3.06 -18.16 -21.35
C GLN A 392 -3.88 -16.85 -21.30
N ALA A 393 -3.61 -15.99 -20.32
CA ALA A 393 -4.32 -14.73 -20.14
C ALA A 393 -3.80 -13.61 -21.05
N ALA A 394 -2.51 -13.67 -21.43
CA ALA A 394 -1.82 -12.57 -22.11
C ALA A 394 -2.24 -12.39 -23.56
N ASN A 395 -2.29 -11.14 -23.99
CA ASN A 395 -2.46 -10.74 -25.37
C ASN A 395 -1.15 -11.02 -26.14
N GLN A 396 -1.24 -11.72 -27.28
CA GLN A 396 -0.08 -12.09 -28.09
C GLN A 396 0.24 -11.08 -29.21
N SER A 397 -0.49 -9.95 -29.28
CA SER A 397 -0.31 -8.96 -30.34
C SER A 397 0.97 -8.12 -30.14
N THR A 398 1.81 -8.07 -31.18
CA THR A 398 3.01 -7.21 -31.18
C THR A 398 2.68 -5.72 -31.30
N SER A 399 1.44 -5.35 -31.64
CA SER A 399 1.00 -3.95 -31.71
C SER A 399 1.06 -3.22 -30.38
N LEU A 400 1.13 -3.95 -29.24
CA LEU A 400 1.21 -3.39 -27.89
C LEU A 400 2.60 -2.90 -27.49
N ILE A 401 3.65 -3.21 -28.25
CA ILE A 401 5.03 -2.82 -27.91
C ILE A 401 5.18 -1.28 -27.87
N ILE A 402 4.74 -0.59 -28.94
CA ILE A 402 4.89 0.87 -29.01
C ILE A 402 4.08 1.58 -27.94
N PRO A 403 2.77 1.32 -27.76
CA PRO A 403 2.01 1.86 -26.63
C PRO A 403 2.64 1.59 -25.27
N GLY A 404 3.14 0.37 -25.04
CA GLY A 404 3.79 0.00 -23.80
C GLY A 404 5.06 0.79 -23.51
N ILE A 405 5.91 1.02 -24.52
CA ILE A 405 7.10 1.88 -24.38
C ILE A 405 6.69 3.32 -24.03
N LEU A 406 5.62 3.84 -24.64
CA LEU A 406 5.11 5.19 -24.32
C LEU A 406 4.59 5.27 -22.89
N ILE A 407 3.94 4.24 -22.38
CA ILE A 407 3.49 4.16 -20.98
C ILE A 407 4.68 4.16 -20.03
N ILE A 408 5.73 3.37 -20.31
CA ILE A 408 6.96 3.38 -19.51
C ILE A 408 7.55 4.80 -19.47
N ALA A 409 7.71 5.44 -20.64
CA ALA A 409 8.23 6.81 -20.71
C ALA A 409 7.34 7.81 -19.94
N PHE A 410 6.02 7.66 -20.04
CA PHE A 410 5.06 8.47 -19.28
C PHE A 410 5.27 8.37 -17.77
N TYR A 411 5.42 7.17 -17.21
CA TYR A 411 5.64 7.01 -15.76
C TYR A 411 7.01 7.50 -15.30
N PHE A 412 8.05 7.40 -16.14
CA PHE A 412 9.36 8.02 -15.83
C PHE A 412 9.30 9.54 -15.69
N VAL A 413 8.33 10.19 -16.34
CA VAL A 413 8.07 11.62 -16.19
C VAL A 413 7.07 11.88 -15.07
N LEU A 414 5.98 11.12 -15.01
CA LEU A 414 4.86 11.33 -14.09
C LEU A 414 5.31 11.26 -12.63
N VAL A 415 6.02 10.19 -12.23
CA VAL A 415 6.35 9.96 -10.82
C VAL A 415 7.28 11.04 -10.28
N PRO A 416 8.44 11.35 -10.89
CA PRO A 416 9.31 12.43 -10.39
C PRO A 416 8.63 13.81 -10.40
N THR A 417 7.86 14.11 -11.45
CA THR A 417 7.13 15.37 -11.57
C THR A 417 6.10 15.52 -10.45
N THR A 418 5.40 14.44 -10.10
CA THR A 418 4.43 14.43 -9.01
C THR A 418 5.09 14.75 -7.67
N PHE A 419 6.21 14.10 -7.34
CA PHE A 419 6.95 14.38 -6.11
C PHE A 419 7.54 15.81 -6.10
N TYR A 420 7.99 16.32 -7.25
CA TYR A 420 8.40 17.72 -7.37
C TYR A 420 7.24 18.67 -7.04
N PHE A 421 6.03 18.42 -7.56
CA PHE A 421 4.85 19.23 -7.23
C PHE A 421 4.42 19.08 -5.77
N PHE A 422 4.52 17.90 -5.17
CA PHE A 422 4.26 17.72 -3.73
C PHE A 422 5.15 18.64 -2.90
N ILE A 423 6.45 18.65 -3.17
CA ILE A 423 7.42 19.51 -2.50
C ILE A 423 7.08 20.99 -2.73
N ARG A 424 6.79 21.39 -3.96
CA ARG A 424 6.49 22.76 -4.31
C ARG A 424 5.22 23.26 -3.63
N VAL A 425 4.15 22.49 -3.66
CA VAL A 425 2.84 22.87 -3.08
C VAL A 425 2.90 22.92 -1.56
N PHE A 426 3.55 21.96 -0.92
CA PHE A 426 3.77 22.01 0.52
C PHE A 426 4.53 23.28 0.94
N ASN A 427 5.52 23.70 0.17
CA ASN A 427 6.37 24.85 0.45
C ASN A 427 5.72 26.21 0.14
N SER A 428 4.81 26.25 -0.81
CA SER A 428 4.16 27.50 -1.23
C SER A 428 3.03 27.94 -0.28
N SER A 429 2.58 27.07 0.59
CA SER A 429 1.54 27.40 1.57
C SER A 429 2.12 28.32 2.65
N LYS A 430 1.66 29.59 2.67
CA LYS A 430 2.04 30.55 3.73
C LYS A 430 1.49 30.06 5.08
N PRO A 431 2.20 30.28 6.19
CA PRO A 431 1.62 30.18 7.52
C PRO A 431 0.42 31.14 7.58
N GLU A 432 -0.72 30.72 8.09
CA GLU A 432 -1.75 31.70 8.44
C GLU A 432 -1.19 32.59 9.55
N GLU A 433 -1.34 33.90 9.37
CA GLU A 433 -1.29 34.84 10.48
C GLU A 433 -2.26 34.33 11.56
N LYS A 434 -1.85 34.45 12.82
CA LYS A 434 -2.66 34.03 13.97
C LYS A 434 -4.10 34.40 13.70
N LEU A 435 -5.02 33.42 13.72
CA LEU A 435 -6.44 33.67 13.70
C LEU A 435 -6.74 34.59 14.89
N GLU A 436 -6.80 35.89 14.65
CA GLU A 436 -7.54 36.79 15.53
C GLU A 436 -8.97 36.27 15.54
N GLY A 437 -9.45 35.89 16.73
CA GLY A 437 -10.82 35.42 16.90
C GLY A 437 -11.78 36.43 16.25
N PRO A 438 -12.97 36.00 15.81
CA PRO A 438 -13.95 36.90 15.21
C PRO A 438 -14.14 38.08 16.15
N GLN A 439 -13.74 39.26 15.70
CA GLN A 439 -14.10 40.50 16.38
C GLN A 439 -15.63 40.54 16.42
N ALA A 440 -16.19 40.57 17.63
CA ALA A 440 -17.62 40.74 17.82
C ALA A 440 -18.03 42.00 17.06
N PRO A 441 -19.11 41.99 16.29
CA PRO A 441 -19.57 43.19 15.59
C PRO A 441 -19.87 44.26 16.62
N THR A 442 -19.13 45.35 16.53
CA THR A 442 -19.40 46.56 17.32
C THR A 442 -20.73 47.12 16.82
N ILE A 443 -21.81 46.89 17.57
CA ILE A 443 -23.11 47.50 17.29
C ILE A 443 -22.98 48.98 17.72
N THR A 444 -22.56 49.82 16.79
CA THR A 444 -22.75 51.25 16.90
C THR A 444 -24.07 51.60 16.23
N GLY A 445 -25.15 51.40 16.95
CA GLY A 445 -26.48 51.89 16.60
C GLY A 445 -26.96 52.81 17.71
N SER A 446 -26.68 54.11 17.59
CA SER A 446 -27.41 55.14 18.34
C SER A 446 -28.82 55.21 17.77
N VAL A 447 -29.78 54.70 18.51
CA VAL A 447 -31.20 54.98 18.27
C VAL A 447 -31.44 56.36 18.85
N ASN A 448 -31.64 57.37 17.94
CA ASN A 448 -32.23 58.63 18.31
C ASN A 448 -33.77 58.49 18.27
N TYR A 449 -34.40 58.82 19.39
CA TYR A 449 -35.84 59.00 19.49
C TYR A 449 -36.28 60.29 18.76
#